data_65d4972188eca1e1e4bcc922ddd14d84
#
_entry.id   65d4972188eca1e1e4bcc922ddd14d84
#
_cell.length_a   1.000
_cell.length_b   1.000
_cell.length_c   1.000
_cell.angle_alpha   90.00
_cell.angle_beta   90.00
_cell.angle_gamma   90.00
#
_symmetry.space_group_name_H-M   'P 1'
#
loop_
_entity.id
_entity.type
_entity.pdbx_description
1 polymer ?
#
loop_
_entity_poly.entity_id
_entity_poly.type
_entity_poly.pdbx_seq_one_letter_code
_entity_poly.pdbx_strand_id
1 'polypeptide(L)' 'KELLQELVQMKFGVDAQAWIDKLSIEQLTIVSKKILDCKTFEELKKQIDMF' A
#
# COMPACT_ATOMS: atom_id res chain seq x y z
N LYS A 1 10.69 2.24 -0.44
CA LYS A 1 9.84 1.52 0.52
C LYS A 1 9.48 2.38 1.74
N GLU A 2 10.46 3.08 2.29
CA GLU A 2 10.22 3.87 3.48
C GLU A 2 9.20 4.99 3.23
N LEU A 3 9.34 5.67 2.10
CA LEU A 3 8.41 6.73 1.76
C LEU A 3 6.99 6.21 1.56
N LEU A 4 6.87 5.08 0.88
CA LEU A 4 5.57 4.48 0.64
C LEU A 4 4.92 4.02 1.95
N GLN A 5 5.72 3.45 2.85
CA GLN A 5 5.24 3.04 4.16
C GLN A 5 4.72 4.24 4.96
N GLU A 6 5.45 5.34 4.92
CA GLU A 6 5.01 6.56 5.60
C GLU A 6 3.71 7.09 5.02
N LEU A 7 3.57 7.05 3.69
CA LEU A 7 2.35 7.49 3.04
C LEU A 7 1.15 6.63 3.46
N VAL A 8 1.33 5.33 3.51
CA VAL A 8 0.26 4.42 3.94
C VAL A 8 -0.12 4.70 5.39
N GLN A 9 0.87 4.87 6.26
CA GLN A 9 0.62 5.14 7.66
C GLN A 9 -0.10 6.47 7.86
N MET A 10 0.31 7.49 7.13
CA MET A 10 -0.32 8.81 7.23
C MET A 10 -1.74 8.81 6.68
N LYS A 11 -1.96 8.12 5.59
CA LYS A 11 -3.26 8.11 4.94
C LYS A 11 -4.27 7.24 5.67
N PHE A 12 -3.86 6.05 6.07
CA PHE A 12 -4.77 5.06 6.66
C PHE A 12 -4.61 4.90 8.16
N GLY A 13 -3.56 5.47 8.73
CA GLY A 13 -3.31 5.37 10.16
C GLY A 13 -2.94 3.97 10.62
N VAL A 14 -2.39 3.15 9.74
CA VAL A 14 -2.02 1.77 10.05
C VAL A 14 -0.54 1.53 9.75
N ASP A 15 0.07 0.63 10.51
CA ASP A 15 1.45 0.22 10.28
C ASP A 15 1.46 -0.96 9.30
N ALA A 16 1.85 -0.67 8.08
CA ALA A 16 1.86 -1.67 7.00
C ALA A 16 3.26 -2.10 6.62
N GLN A 17 4.25 -1.88 7.48
CA GLN A 17 5.64 -2.16 7.13
C GLN A 17 5.85 -3.61 6.70
N ALA A 18 5.35 -4.56 7.50
CA ALA A 18 5.52 -5.98 7.18
C ALA A 18 4.82 -6.36 5.88
N TRP A 19 3.67 -5.79 5.64
CA TRP A 19 2.93 -6.04 4.40
C TRP A 19 3.67 -5.49 3.19
N ILE A 20 4.18 -4.27 3.30
CA ILE A 20 4.90 -3.62 2.20
C ILE A 20 6.20 -4.36 1.89
N ASP A 21 6.89 -4.85 2.91
CA ASP A 21 8.14 -5.58 2.73
C ASP A 21 7.95 -6.88 1.93
N LYS A 22 6.76 -7.44 1.94
CA LYS A 22 6.45 -8.67 1.20
C LYS A 22 6.11 -8.40 -0.25
N LEU A 23 5.88 -7.16 -0.63
CA LEU A 23 5.46 -6.82 -1.97
C LEU A 23 6.65 -6.77 -2.94
N SER A 24 6.41 -7.18 -4.17
CA SER A 24 7.40 -7.03 -5.24
C SER A 24 7.46 -5.57 -5.69
N ILE A 25 8.47 -5.25 -6.50
CA ILE A 25 8.61 -3.89 -7.03
C ILE A 25 7.38 -3.50 -7.85
N GLU A 26 6.85 -4.44 -8.63
CA GLU A 26 5.65 -4.17 -9.42
C GLU A 26 4.45 -3.85 -8.53
N GLN A 27 4.29 -4.62 -7.45
CA GLN A 27 3.21 -4.39 -6.52
C GLN A 27 3.37 -3.07 -5.79
N LEU A 28 4.60 -2.70 -5.44
CA LEU A 28 4.87 -1.40 -4.83
C LEU A 28 4.47 -0.25 -5.75
N THR A 29 4.73 -0.39 -7.04
CA THR A 29 4.34 0.61 -8.01
C THR A 29 2.81 0.74 -8.06
N ILE A 30 2.10 -0.38 -8.04
CA ILE A 30 0.64 -0.38 -8.02
C ILE A 30 0.11 0.27 -6.76
N VAL A 31 0.71 -0.02 -5.61
CA VAL A 31 0.33 0.61 -4.34
C VAL A 31 0.45 2.12 -4.45
N SER A 32 1.57 2.61 -5.00
CA SER A 32 1.78 4.06 -5.16
C SER A 32 0.69 4.70 -5.99
N LYS A 33 0.23 4.00 -7.03
CA LYS A 33 -0.80 4.54 -7.91
C LYS A 33 -2.18 4.46 -7.29
N LYS A 34 -2.45 3.40 -6.55
CA LYS A 34 -3.79 3.15 -5.99
C LYS A 34 -4.02 3.81 -4.64
N ILE A 35 -2.95 4.20 -3.96
CA ILE A 35 -3.08 4.74 -2.61
C ILE A 35 -3.97 5.98 -2.57
N LEU A 36 -3.97 6.77 -3.61
CA LEU A 36 -4.81 7.96 -3.69
C LEU A 36 -6.26 7.64 -4.06
N ASP A 37 -6.48 6.53 -4.74
CA ASP A 37 -7.81 6.11 -5.17
C ASP A 37 -8.55 5.31 -4.11
N CYS A 38 -7.82 4.60 -3.27
CA CYS A 38 -8.43 3.75 -2.24
C CYS A 38 -8.76 4.57 -1.01
N LYS A 39 -9.95 4.35 -0.46
CA LYS A 39 -10.41 5.08 0.72
C LYS A 39 -9.94 4.40 2.00
N THR A 40 -9.76 3.09 1.97
CA THR A 40 -9.34 2.32 3.13
C THR A 40 -8.18 1.42 2.78
N PHE A 41 -7.44 1.03 3.81
CA PHE A 41 -6.31 0.12 3.65
C PHE A 41 -6.77 -1.24 3.14
N GLU A 42 -7.94 -1.69 3.57
CA GLU A 42 -8.49 -2.96 3.10
C GLU A 42 -8.76 -2.95 1.61
N GLU A 43 -9.29 -1.85 1.08
CA GLU A 43 -9.47 -1.72 -0.36
C GLU A 43 -8.15 -1.81 -1.09
N LEU A 44 -7.13 -1.15 -0.57
CA LEU A 44 -5.80 -1.18 -1.18
C LEU A 44 -5.26 -2.61 -1.21
N LYS A 45 -5.40 -3.33 -0.11
CA LYS A 45 -4.94 -4.72 -0.03
C LYS A 45 -5.66 -5.61 -1.03
N LYS A 46 -6.97 -5.42 -1.20
CA LYS A 46 -7.73 -6.18 -2.18
C LYS A 46 -7.26 -5.91 -3.59
N GLN A 47 -7.00 -4.66 -3.92
CA GLN A 47 -6.50 -4.31 -5.24
C GLN A 47 -5.16 -4.96 -5.53
N ILE A 48 -4.28 -5.00 -4.53
CA ILE A 48 -2.96 -5.61 -4.69
C ILE A 48 -3.07 -7.12 -4.81
N ASP A 49 -3.96 -7.75 -4.04
CA ASP A 49 -4.14 -9.20 -4.09
C ASP A 49 -4.67 -9.68 -5.45
N MET A 50 -5.32 -8.80 -6.20
CA MET A 50 -5.81 -9.14 -7.54
C MET A 50 -4.70 -9.20 -8.58
N PHE A 51 -3.53 -8.72 -8.26
CA PHE A 51 -2.37 -8.79 -9.12
C PHE A 51 -1.39 -9.82 -8.62
#